data_50b703bd2ea17e939425a9535ca22795
#
_entry.id   50b703bd2ea17e939425a9535ca22795
#
_cell.length_a   1.000
_cell.length_b   1.000
_cell.length_c   1.000
_cell.angle_alpha   90.00
_cell.angle_beta   90.00
_cell.angle_gamma   90.00
#
_symmetry.space_group_name_H-M   'P 1'
#
loop_
_entity.id
_entity.type
_entity.pdbx_description
1 polymer ?
#
loop_
_entity_poly.entity_id
_entity_poly.type
_entity_poly.pdbx_seq_one_letter_code
_entity_poly.pdbx_strand_id
1 'polypeptide(L)'
;MSGRFDLTDRVAVVTGAGGKLGPVWIEALLEAGARVAALDLPGVPPGTRFASLQRTAGDRLQSVDCDITVRASIEAAAERVVRTMGEPAVLVNNAGVDQPPDDPGRRHPLAGLPIEEFRRMVEVNLLGTFQVIQVFGGRMVEGAGGSIVNIGSLYASVSPDVRFYDHLAGDVPFIKSPAYGASKAAVVNLSRYFATHWAGHGVRVNTLSPGGVLAGQDPQFKAKYGARVPLGRMADVEDLKGPLIFLASNASSYVTGHELRVDGGFTAW
;
A
#
# COMPACT_ATOMS: atom_id res chain seq x y z
N MET A 1 -4.22 -2.96 -25.70
CA MET A 1 -3.91 -1.50 -25.70
C MET A 1 -2.40 -1.31 -25.64
N SER A 2 -1.72 -1.14 -26.77
CA SER A 2 -0.32 -0.72 -26.78
C SER A 2 -0.28 0.77 -26.47
N GLY A 3 -0.17 1.14 -25.23
CA GLY A 3 -0.22 2.51 -24.80
C GLY A 3 0.64 2.78 -23.59
N ARG A 4 0.72 4.04 -23.16
CA ARG A 4 1.55 4.47 -22.01
C ARG A 4 1.18 3.78 -20.69
N PHE A 5 0.01 3.16 -20.59
CA PHE A 5 -0.49 2.42 -19.43
C PHE A 5 -0.23 0.91 -19.50
N ASP A 6 0.36 0.43 -20.60
CA ASP A 6 0.65 -0.99 -20.81
C ASP A 6 1.83 -1.45 -19.94
N LEU A 7 1.63 -2.57 -19.26
CA LEU A 7 2.63 -3.25 -18.42
C LEU A 7 2.94 -4.66 -18.93
N THR A 8 2.59 -4.97 -20.19
CA THR A 8 2.84 -6.28 -20.79
C THR A 8 4.31 -6.66 -20.60
N ASP A 9 4.56 -7.90 -20.19
CA ASP A 9 5.86 -8.50 -19.88
C ASP A 9 6.65 -7.84 -18.72
N ARG A 10 6.11 -6.83 -18.04
CA ARG A 10 6.72 -6.26 -16.85
C ARG A 10 6.49 -7.14 -15.64
N VAL A 11 7.55 -7.36 -14.85
CA VAL A 11 7.44 -8.02 -13.55
C VAL A 11 7.10 -6.97 -12.49
N ALA A 12 5.98 -7.18 -11.81
CA ALA A 12 5.52 -6.35 -10.70
C ALA A 12 5.58 -7.14 -9.40
N VAL A 13 6.05 -6.50 -8.33
CA VAL A 13 6.11 -7.06 -6.98
C VAL A 13 5.11 -6.30 -6.10
N VAL A 14 4.26 -7.03 -5.37
CA VAL A 14 3.27 -6.46 -4.44
C VAL A 14 3.47 -7.08 -3.07
N THR A 15 3.76 -6.27 -2.04
CA THR A 15 3.84 -6.72 -0.65
C THR A 15 2.50 -6.63 0.06
N GLY A 16 2.24 -7.52 1.05
CA GLY A 16 0.95 -7.59 1.73
C GLY A 16 -0.18 -8.01 0.78
N ALA A 17 0.13 -8.98 -0.06
CA ALA A 17 -0.69 -9.43 -1.19
C ALA A 17 -2.05 -10.02 -0.78
N GLY A 18 -2.11 -10.68 0.39
CA GLY A 18 -3.35 -11.25 0.96
C GLY A 18 -4.18 -10.27 1.78
N GLY A 19 -3.67 -9.04 2.02
CA GLY A 19 -4.36 -8.00 2.77
C GLY A 19 -5.57 -7.41 2.05
N LYS A 20 -6.18 -6.37 2.63
CA LYS A 20 -7.43 -5.78 2.09
C LYS A 20 -7.27 -5.18 0.68
N LEU A 21 -6.16 -4.47 0.42
CA LEU A 21 -5.90 -3.81 -0.86
C LEU A 21 -4.92 -4.57 -1.76
N GLY A 22 -4.14 -5.52 -1.23
CA GLY A 22 -3.19 -6.31 -2.01
C GLY A 22 -3.81 -6.94 -3.26
N PRO A 23 -4.95 -7.66 -3.14
CA PRO A 23 -5.61 -8.25 -4.30
C PRO A 23 -6.10 -7.24 -5.33
N VAL A 24 -6.46 -6.01 -4.91
CA VAL A 24 -6.88 -4.92 -5.81
C VAL A 24 -5.71 -4.46 -6.69
N TRP A 25 -4.56 -4.28 -6.06
CA TRP A 25 -3.33 -3.90 -6.76
C TRP A 25 -2.88 -4.98 -7.75
N ILE A 26 -2.91 -6.25 -7.30
CA ILE A 26 -2.55 -7.40 -8.13
C ILE A 26 -3.47 -7.49 -9.34
N GLU A 27 -4.78 -7.38 -9.14
CA GLU A 27 -5.76 -7.43 -10.24
C GLU A 27 -5.52 -6.31 -11.25
N ALA A 28 -5.34 -5.06 -10.79
CA ALA A 28 -5.04 -3.93 -11.67
C ALA A 28 -3.78 -4.16 -12.51
N LEU A 29 -2.70 -4.66 -11.90
CA LEU A 29 -1.45 -4.96 -12.60
C LEU A 29 -1.60 -6.09 -13.63
N LEU A 30 -2.36 -7.15 -13.28
CA LEU A 30 -2.66 -8.25 -14.21
C LEU A 30 -3.53 -7.79 -15.39
N GLU A 31 -4.53 -6.92 -15.14
CA GLU A 31 -5.38 -6.31 -16.18
C GLU A 31 -4.55 -5.43 -17.14
N ALA A 32 -3.52 -4.76 -16.63
CA ALA A 32 -2.58 -3.98 -17.42
C ALA A 32 -1.51 -4.81 -18.15
N GLY A 33 -1.55 -6.15 -18.03
CA GLY A 33 -0.67 -7.09 -18.72
C GLY A 33 0.57 -7.54 -17.94
N ALA A 34 0.78 -7.08 -16.72
CA ALA A 34 1.94 -7.44 -15.91
C ALA A 34 1.93 -8.92 -15.47
N ARG A 35 3.11 -9.43 -15.15
CA ARG A 35 3.32 -10.64 -14.35
C ARG A 35 3.58 -10.21 -12.93
N VAL A 36 2.90 -10.82 -11.94
CA VAL A 36 2.89 -10.31 -10.56
C VAL A 36 3.46 -11.35 -9.58
N ALA A 37 4.48 -10.94 -8.83
CA ALA A 37 4.95 -11.63 -7.63
C ALA A 37 4.19 -11.07 -6.41
N ALA A 38 3.38 -11.88 -5.80
CA ALA A 38 2.54 -11.57 -4.64
C ALA A 38 3.25 -12.00 -3.36
N LEU A 39 3.80 -11.03 -2.62
CA LEU A 39 4.57 -11.28 -1.40
C LEU A 39 3.69 -11.10 -0.17
N ASP A 40 3.69 -12.10 0.73
CA ASP A 40 3.03 -12.03 2.03
C ASP A 40 3.72 -12.94 3.05
N LEU A 41 3.33 -12.81 4.31
CA LEU A 41 3.80 -13.68 5.37
C LEU A 41 3.47 -15.16 5.07
N PRO A 42 4.35 -16.09 5.43
CA PRO A 42 4.08 -17.51 5.26
C PRO A 42 2.86 -17.94 6.06
N GLY A 43 2.04 -18.81 5.47
CA GLY A 43 0.87 -19.40 6.15
C GLY A 43 -0.35 -18.48 6.26
N VAL A 44 -0.33 -17.28 5.71
CA VAL A 44 -1.53 -16.42 5.65
C VAL A 44 -2.52 -17.03 4.64
N PRO A 45 -3.73 -17.42 5.09
CA PRO A 45 -4.72 -17.97 4.18
C PRO A 45 -5.17 -16.89 3.18
N PRO A 46 -5.27 -17.22 1.88
CA PRO A 46 -5.68 -16.25 0.88
C PRO A 46 -7.16 -15.86 1.08
N GLY A 47 -7.43 -14.56 1.13
CA GLY A 47 -8.79 -14.05 1.06
C GLY A 47 -9.47 -14.41 -0.28
N THR A 48 -10.80 -14.36 -0.33
CA THR A 48 -11.62 -14.83 -1.48
C THR A 48 -11.19 -14.22 -2.81
N ARG A 49 -10.92 -12.89 -2.83
CA ARG A 49 -10.48 -12.19 -4.06
C ARG A 49 -9.11 -12.67 -4.51
N PHE A 50 -8.15 -12.80 -3.60
CA PHE A 50 -6.81 -13.28 -3.94
C PHE A 50 -6.83 -14.74 -4.43
N ALA A 51 -7.57 -15.62 -3.75
CA ALA A 51 -7.75 -17.00 -4.19
C ALA A 51 -8.40 -17.11 -5.60
N SER A 52 -9.30 -16.19 -5.94
CA SER A 52 -9.86 -16.12 -7.29
C SER A 52 -8.79 -15.72 -8.31
N LEU A 53 -7.98 -14.71 -8.02
CA LEU A 53 -6.89 -14.27 -8.91
C LEU A 53 -5.86 -15.39 -9.14
N GLN A 54 -5.51 -16.13 -8.10
CA GLN A 54 -4.60 -17.30 -8.24
C GLN A 54 -5.12 -18.35 -9.22
N ARG A 55 -6.44 -18.58 -9.25
CA ARG A 55 -7.04 -19.55 -10.19
C ARG A 55 -7.10 -19.05 -11.64
N THR A 56 -7.27 -17.73 -11.83
CA THR A 56 -7.53 -17.16 -13.16
C THR A 56 -6.28 -16.61 -13.86
N ALA A 57 -5.27 -16.18 -13.09
CA ALA A 57 -4.08 -15.54 -13.65
C ALA A 57 -3.05 -16.54 -14.22
N GLY A 58 -3.13 -17.83 -13.86
CA GLY A 58 -2.16 -18.85 -14.27
C GLY A 58 -0.73 -18.45 -13.89
N ASP A 59 0.22 -18.67 -14.79
CA ASP A 59 1.65 -18.41 -14.57
C ASP A 59 2.01 -16.92 -14.42
N ARG A 60 1.04 -16.02 -14.66
CA ARG A 60 1.27 -14.58 -14.47
C ARG A 60 1.20 -14.13 -13.01
N LEU A 61 0.74 -14.97 -12.09
CA LEU A 61 0.69 -14.65 -10.65
C LEU A 61 1.40 -15.74 -9.85
N GLN A 62 2.45 -15.35 -9.12
CA GLN A 62 3.18 -16.25 -8.23
C GLN A 62 3.14 -15.73 -6.79
N SER A 63 2.80 -16.61 -5.85
CA SER A 63 2.91 -16.31 -4.42
C SER A 63 4.32 -16.60 -3.91
N VAL A 64 4.85 -15.68 -3.12
CA VAL A 64 6.18 -15.75 -2.53
C VAL A 64 6.10 -15.39 -1.05
N ASP A 65 6.54 -16.28 -0.17
CA ASP A 65 6.63 -16.02 1.26
C ASP A 65 7.67 -14.93 1.54
N CYS A 66 7.26 -13.89 2.29
CA CYS A 66 8.13 -12.77 2.63
C CYS A 66 7.64 -12.07 3.90
N ASP A 67 8.46 -12.07 4.94
CA ASP A 67 8.32 -11.16 6.07
C ASP A 67 9.14 -9.90 5.81
N ILE A 68 8.48 -8.77 5.60
CA ILE A 68 9.14 -7.51 5.29
C ILE A 68 9.90 -6.90 6.47
N THR A 69 9.72 -7.41 7.68
CA THR A 69 10.49 -7.00 8.87
C THR A 69 11.82 -7.73 8.99
N VAL A 70 12.02 -8.79 8.20
CA VAL A 70 13.22 -9.64 8.22
C VAL A 70 13.99 -9.50 6.91
N ARG A 71 15.13 -8.82 6.96
CA ARG A 71 15.98 -8.54 5.80
C ARG A 71 16.28 -9.78 4.95
N ALA A 72 16.72 -10.89 5.58
CA ALA A 72 17.03 -12.12 4.88
C ALA A 72 15.82 -12.73 4.17
N SER A 73 14.60 -12.55 4.70
CA SER A 73 13.36 -12.98 4.05
C SER A 73 13.09 -12.19 2.77
N ILE A 74 13.34 -10.88 2.79
CA ILE A 74 13.18 -10.02 1.61
C ILE A 74 14.20 -10.39 0.53
N GLU A 75 15.45 -10.63 0.91
CA GLU A 75 16.52 -11.02 -0.03
C GLU A 75 16.22 -12.37 -0.69
N ALA A 76 15.81 -13.37 0.08
CA ALA A 76 15.40 -14.67 -0.43
C ALA A 76 14.19 -14.57 -1.37
N ALA A 77 13.21 -13.73 -1.03
CA ALA A 77 12.05 -13.45 -1.89
C ALA A 77 12.48 -12.79 -3.21
N ALA A 78 13.39 -11.82 -3.17
CA ALA A 78 13.90 -11.14 -4.36
C ALA A 78 14.65 -12.12 -5.28
N GLU A 79 15.52 -12.96 -4.75
CA GLU A 79 16.21 -14.00 -5.53
C GLU A 79 15.22 -14.98 -6.19
N ARG A 80 14.18 -15.37 -5.46
CA ARG A 80 13.15 -16.26 -6.00
C ARG A 80 12.39 -15.57 -7.15
N VAL A 81 11.97 -14.31 -6.97
CA VAL A 81 11.27 -13.55 -8.02
C VAL A 81 12.12 -13.46 -9.27
N VAL A 82 13.38 -13.06 -9.13
CA VAL A 82 14.29 -12.92 -10.28
C VAL A 82 14.48 -14.24 -11.02
N ARG A 83 14.71 -15.32 -10.28
CA ARG A 83 14.92 -16.65 -10.88
C ARG A 83 13.68 -17.16 -11.63
N THR A 84 12.47 -16.88 -11.16
CA THR A 84 11.24 -17.48 -11.70
C THR A 84 10.46 -16.54 -12.63
N MET A 85 10.62 -15.23 -12.48
CA MET A 85 9.86 -14.24 -13.22
C MET A 85 10.72 -13.21 -13.96
N GLY A 86 11.97 -13.01 -13.55
CA GLY A 86 12.87 -12.00 -14.08
C GLY A 86 12.97 -10.75 -13.20
N GLU A 87 13.72 -9.75 -13.66
CA GLU A 87 13.98 -8.54 -12.89
C GLU A 87 12.70 -7.70 -12.70
N PRO A 88 12.46 -7.18 -11.47
CA PRO A 88 11.29 -6.38 -11.17
C PRO A 88 11.38 -5.00 -11.86
N ALA A 89 10.31 -4.61 -12.52
CA ALA A 89 10.14 -3.28 -13.12
C ALA A 89 9.15 -2.40 -12.35
N VAL A 90 8.29 -3.02 -11.53
CA VAL A 90 7.32 -2.32 -10.68
C VAL A 90 7.37 -2.90 -9.27
N LEU A 91 7.38 -2.02 -8.26
CA LEU A 91 7.26 -2.41 -6.86
C LEU A 91 6.08 -1.65 -6.23
N VAL A 92 5.14 -2.38 -5.63
CA VAL A 92 4.04 -1.81 -4.84
C VAL A 92 4.23 -2.20 -3.37
N ASN A 93 4.68 -1.27 -2.56
CA ASN A 93 4.82 -1.44 -1.12
C ASN A 93 3.46 -1.19 -0.46
N ASN A 94 2.68 -2.26 -0.31
CA ASN A 94 1.35 -2.23 0.26
C ASN A 94 1.29 -2.86 1.67
N ALA A 95 2.19 -3.75 2.02
CA ALA A 95 2.22 -4.35 3.35
C ALA A 95 2.20 -3.27 4.45
N GLY A 96 1.33 -3.45 5.41
CA GLY A 96 1.16 -2.52 6.52
C GLY A 96 0.08 -2.97 7.49
N VAL A 97 0.19 -2.48 8.71
CA VAL A 97 -0.76 -2.73 9.79
C VAL A 97 -1.46 -1.44 10.19
N ASP A 98 -2.70 -1.57 10.60
CA ASP A 98 -3.55 -0.50 11.11
C ASP A 98 -4.30 -1.02 12.33
N GLN A 99 -4.96 -0.15 13.08
CA GLN A 99 -5.82 -0.49 14.21
C GLN A 99 -7.29 -0.40 13.77
N PRO A 100 -7.99 -1.52 13.64
CA PRO A 100 -9.42 -1.51 13.36
C PRO A 100 -10.21 -1.07 14.61
N PRO A 101 -11.39 -0.40 14.45
CA PRO A 101 -12.20 0.10 15.55
C PRO A 101 -12.98 -0.99 16.30
N ASP A 102 -13.03 -2.19 15.76
CA ASP A 102 -13.80 -3.34 16.23
C ASP A 102 -13.09 -4.23 17.27
N ASP A 103 -11.91 -3.82 17.74
CA ASP A 103 -11.19 -4.49 18.83
C ASP A 103 -11.31 -3.68 20.15
N PRO A 104 -12.31 -3.98 21.03
CA PRO A 104 -12.50 -3.26 22.29
C PRO A 104 -11.32 -3.41 23.25
N GLY A 105 -10.57 -4.50 23.16
CA GLY A 105 -9.39 -4.77 24.01
C GLY A 105 -8.20 -3.86 23.73
N ARG A 106 -8.26 -3.07 22.65
CA ARG A 106 -7.21 -2.11 22.26
C ARG A 106 -7.62 -0.65 22.40
N ARG A 107 -8.60 -0.36 23.23
CA ARG A 107 -9.01 1.02 23.53
C ARG A 107 -8.19 1.56 24.69
N HIS A 108 -7.37 2.55 24.42
CA HIS A 108 -6.55 3.22 25.42
C HIS A 108 -6.82 4.74 25.40
N PRO A 109 -6.77 5.43 26.53
CA PRO A 109 -6.72 6.89 26.52
C PRO A 109 -5.44 7.34 25.80
N LEU A 110 -5.46 8.50 25.16
CA LEU A 110 -4.33 8.98 24.35
C LEU A 110 -3.01 9.00 25.13
N ALA A 111 -3.04 9.42 26.39
CA ALA A 111 -1.86 9.45 27.26
C ALA A 111 -1.37 8.07 27.73
N GLY A 112 -2.18 7.03 27.52
CA GLY A 112 -1.90 5.65 27.96
C GLY A 112 -1.67 4.66 26.79
N LEU A 113 -1.48 5.15 25.57
CA LEU A 113 -1.23 4.29 24.43
C LEU A 113 0.07 3.48 24.62
N PRO A 114 0.03 2.13 24.49
CA PRO A 114 1.20 1.31 24.66
C PRO A 114 2.27 1.60 23.60
N ILE A 115 3.49 1.85 24.04
CA ILE A 115 4.61 2.14 23.12
C ILE A 115 4.89 0.98 22.15
N GLU A 116 4.59 -0.26 22.55
CA GLU A 116 4.83 -1.44 21.72
C GLU A 116 3.87 -1.47 20.50
N GLU A 117 2.65 -0.96 20.62
CA GLU A 117 1.75 -0.81 19.47
C GLU A 117 2.31 0.21 18.48
N PHE A 118 2.86 1.30 19.00
CA PHE A 118 3.53 2.31 18.17
C PHE A 118 4.74 1.71 17.45
N ARG A 119 5.60 1.01 18.18
CA ARG A 119 6.81 0.35 17.63
C ARG A 119 6.45 -0.63 16.53
N ARG A 120 5.44 -1.49 16.75
CA ARG A 120 5.00 -2.45 15.74
C ARG A 120 4.55 -1.80 14.45
N MET A 121 3.78 -0.69 14.54
CA MET A 121 3.34 0.02 13.33
C MET A 121 4.51 0.64 12.58
N VAL A 122 5.46 1.23 13.28
CA VAL A 122 6.69 1.79 12.67
C VAL A 122 7.53 0.68 12.06
N GLU A 123 7.70 -0.44 12.76
CA GLU A 123 8.48 -1.59 12.29
C GLU A 123 7.96 -2.11 10.95
N VAL A 124 6.65 -2.36 10.86
CA VAL A 124 6.06 -2.90 9.63
C VAL A 124 5.91 -1.81 8.56
N ASN A 125 5.24 -0.69 8.90
CA ASN A 125 4.81 0.27 7.88
C ASN A 125 5.97 1.12 7.33
N LEU A 126 7.00 1.38 8.14
CA LEU A 126 8.12 2.24 7.76
C LEU A 126 9.39 1.45 7.54
N LEU A 127 9.90 0.74 8.55
CA LEU A 127 11.18 0.03 8.45
C LEU A 127 11.09 -1.14 7.46
N GLY A 128 9.99 -1.90 7.48
CA GLY A 128 9.73 -2.94 6.48
C GLY A 128 9.68 -2.38 5.06
N THR A 129 8.92 -1.29 4.84
CA THR A 129 8.87 -0.60 3.54
C THR A 129 10.26 -0.13 3.10
N PHE A 130 11.04 0.46 4.00
CA PHE A 130 12.41 0.89 3.72
C PHE A 130 13.30 -0.27 3.27
N GLN A 131 13.28 -1.40 3.99
CA GLN A 131 14.06 -2.59 3.65
C GLN A 131 13.67 -3.17 2.27
N VAL A 132 12.35 -3.23 1.98
CA VAL A 132 11.87 -3.70 0.67
C VAL A 132 12.33 -2.77 -0.46
N ILE A 133 12.26 -1.43 -0.26
CA ILE A 133 12.80 -0.47 -1.24
C ILE A 133 14.29 -0.71 -1.47
N GLN A 134 15.08 -0.92 -0.41
CA GLN A 134 16.52 -1.17 -0.57
C GLN A 134 16.82 -2.42 -1.41
N VAL A 135 16.10 -3.52 -1.19
CA VAL A 135 16.38 -4.78 -1.87
C VAL A 135 15.87 -4.76 -3.31
N PHE A 136 14.57 -4.54 -3.50
CA PHE A 136 13.98 -4.57 -4.85
C PHE A 136 14.30 -3.32 -5.66
N GLY A 137 14.31 -2.15 -5.01
CA GLY A 137 14.68 -0.90 -5.67
C GLY A 137 16.17 -0.84 -6.04
N GLY A 138 17.05 -1.40 -5.21
CA GLY A 138 18.47 -1.56 -5.53
C GLY A 138 18.68 -2.35 -6.84
N ARG A 139 17.95 -3.43 -7.01
CA ARG A 139 17.98 -4.20 -8.28
C ARG A 139 17.50 -3.38 -9.48
N MET A 140 16.47 -2.53 -9.30
CA MET A 140 16.02 -1.62 -10.36
C MET A 140 17.09 -0.60 -10.72
N VAL A 141 17.84 -0.09 -9.74
CA VAL A 141 18.95 0.86 -9.92
C VAL A 141 20.10 0.21 -10.72
N GLU A 142 20.42 -1.04 -10.42
CA GLU A 142 21.46 -1.82 -11.10
C GLU A 142 21.01 -2.31 -12.49
N GLY A 143 19.71 -2.36 -12.73
CA GLY A 143 19.09 -2.87 -13.95
C GLY A 143 18.60 -1.79 -14.91
N ALA A 144 17.38 -1.96 -15.41
CA ALA A 144 16.77 -1.10 -16.43
C ALA A 144 15.90 0.04 -15.86
N GLY A 145 16.04 0.36 -14.58
CA GLY A 145 15.15 1.28 -13.89
C GLY A 145 13.80 0.66 -13.51
N GLY A 146 12.83 1.48 -13.14
CA GLY A 146 11.51 0.98 -12.75
C GLY A 146 10.63 2.02 -12.07
N SER A 147 9.50 1.55 -11.53
CA SER A 147 8.58 2.37 -10.75
C SER A 147 8.29 1.75 -9.39
N ILE A 148 8.51 2.51 -8.33
CA ILE A 148 8.17 2.15 -6.95
C ILE A 148 6.96 2.99 -6.54
N VAL A 149 5.89 2.32 -6.12
CA VAL A 149 4.67 2.92 -5.60
C VAL A 149 4.50 2.51 -4.15
N ASN A 150 4.72 3.45 -3.24
CA ASN A 150 4.50 3.23 -1.82
C ASN A 150 3.05 3.57 -1.46
N ILE A 151 2.35 2.68 -0.76
CA ILE A 151 0.97 2.96 -0.35
C ILE A 151 0.97 3.79 0.93
N GLY A 152 0.63 5.06 0.75
CA GLY A 152 0.42 6.04 1.81
C GLY A 152 -0.96 5.94 2.46
N SER A 153 -1.48 7.07 2.88
CA SER A 153 -2.84 7.25 3.41
C SER A 153 -3.16 8.74 3.45
N LEU A 154 -4.43 9.12 3.39
CA LEU A 154 -4.86 10.49 3.72
C LEU A 154 -4.35 10.92 5.11
N TYR A 155 -4.20 9.98 6.04
CA TYR A 155 -3.68 10.26 7.38
C TYR A 155 -2.16 10.57 7.43
N ALA A 156 -1.46 10.51 6.30
CA ALA A 156 -0.13 11.10 6.19
C ALA A 156 -0.17 12.64 6.22
N SER A 157 -1.31 13.26 5.91
CA SER A 157 -1.47 14.70 5.74
C SER A 157 -2.46 15.34 6.72
N VAL A 158 -3.40 14.55 7.27
CA VAL A 158 -4.43 15.02 8.21
C VAL A 158 -4.57 14.04 9.38
N SER A 159 -5.04 14.55 10.53
CA SER A 159 -5.35 13.71 11.69
C SER A 159 -6.70 13.00 11.49
N PRO A 160 -6.86 11.78 12.02
CA PRO A 160 -8.16 11.14 12.11
C PRO A 160 -9.17 12.01 12.89
N ASP A 161 -10.38 12.15 12.35
CA ASP A 161 -11.45 12.87 13.02
C ASP A 161 -12.16 11.94 14.00
N VAL A 162 -12.03 12.21 15.29
CA VAL A 162 -12.63 11.40 16.36
C VAL A 162 -14.17 11.33 16.28
N ARG A 163 -14.80 12.33 15.67
CA ARG A 163 -16.27 12.39 15.50
C ARG A 163 -16.81 11.29 14.59
N PHE A 164 -15.96 10.69 13.76
CA PHE A 164 -16.37 9.53 12.95
C PHE A 164 -16.66 8.29 13.80
N TYR A 165 -16.16 8.26 15.03
CA TYR A 165 -16.21 7.11 15.95
C TYR A 165 -17.01 7.38 17.23
N ASP A 166 -17.60 8.56 17.41
CA ASP A 166 -18.29 8.97 18.65
C ASP A 166 -19.53 8.12 18.99
N HIS A 167 -20.07 7.39 18.01
CA HIS A 167 -21.17 6.44 18.17
C HIS A 167 -20.73 5.07 18.70
N LEU A 168 -19.42 4.80 18.75
CA LEU A 168 -18.91 3.54 19.28
C LEU A 168 -18.90 3.58 20.80
N ALA A 169 -19.88 2.87 21.42
CA ALA A 169 -20.04 2.81 22.87
C ALA A 169 -18.78 2.26 23.58
N GLY A 170 -18.54 2.72 24.81
CA GLY A 170 -17.48 2.24 25.71
C GLY A 170 -17.00 3.33 26.67
N ASP A 171 -16.43 2.92 27.80
CA ASP A 171 -15.91 3.83 28.84
C ASP A 171 -14.66 4.61 28.30
N VAL A 172 -13.94 4.01 27.37
CA VAL A 172 -12.82 4.64 26.67
C VAL A 172 -13.21 4.84 25.21
N PRO A 173 -13.27 6.09 24.71
CA PRO A 173 -13.57 6.38 23.31
C PRO A 173 -12.55 5.69 22.38
N PHE A 174 -13.02 5.23 21.22
CA PHE A 174 -12.09 4.77 20.21
C PHE A 174 -11.31 5.96 19.63
N ILE A 175 -10.00 5.86 19.66
CA ILE A 175 -9.08 6.76 18.96
C ILE A 175 -8.19 5.94 18.01
N LYS A 176 -8.04 6.41 16.80
CA LYS A 176 -7.10 5.77 15.85
C LYS A 176 -5.68 6.02 16.29
N SER A 177 -4.83 5.00 16.27
CA SER A 177 -3.45 5.13 16.71
C SER A 177 -2.69 6.23 15.97
N PRO A 178 -2.01 7.14 16.68
CA PRO A 178 -1.18 8.17 16.07
C PRO A 178 0.00 7.58 15.27
N ALA A 179 0.44 6.36 15.61
CA ALA A 179 1.52 5.66 14.92
C ALA A 179 1.20 5.41 13.45
N TYR A 180 -0.09 5.16 13.12
CA TYR A 180 -0.47 4.92 11.73
C TYR A 180 -0.21 6.14 10.86
N GLY A 181 -0.78 7.30 11.22
CA GLY A 181 -0.56 8.55 10.48
C GLY A 181 0.91 8.94 10.42
N ALA A 182 1.62 8.84 11.55
CA ALA A 182 3.05 9.12 11.64
C ALA A 182 3.87 8.23 10.69
N SER A 183 3.61 6.90 10.68
CA SER A 183 4.30 5.97 9.79
C SER A 183 4.03 6.27 8.31
N LYS A 184 2.78 6.62 7.96
CA LYS A 184 2.40 6.94 6.57
C LYS A 184 2.97 8.29 6.11
N ALA A 185 3.06 9.30 6.99
CA ALA A 185 3.76 10.56 6.72
C ALA A 185 5.26 10.33 6.47
N ALA A 186 5.89 9.47 7.27
CA ALA A 186 7.29 9.09 7.07
C ALA A 186 7.51 8.37 5.72
N VAL A 187 6.60 7.49 5.29
CA VAL A 187 6.65 6.81 3.97
C VAL A 187 6.57 7.83 2.83
N VAL A 188 5.73 8.87 2.94
CA VAL A 188 5.66 9.94 1.92
C VAL A 188 7.01 10.66 1.80
N ASN A 189 7.64 11.02 2.93
CA ASN A 189 8.94 11.69 2.89
C ASN A 189 10.06 10.75 2.42
N LEU A 190 10.02 9.48 2.83
CA LEU A 190 10.95 8.45 2.37
C LEU A 190 10.89 8.29 0.83
N SER A 191 9.69 8.33 0.27
CA SER A 191 9.49 8.28 -1.20
C SER A 191 10.20 9.44 -1.91
N ARG A 192 10.13 10.65 -1.36
CA ARG A 192 10.84 11.83 -1.91
C ARG A 192 12.36 11.64 -1.87
N TYR A 193 12.87 11.10 -0.77
CA TYR A 193 14.30 10.83 -0.63
C TYR A 193 14.80 9.87 -1.71
N PHE A 194 14.18 8.72 -1.86
CA PHE A 194 14.57 7.77 -2.89
C PHE A 194 14.34 8.30 -4.33
N ALA A 195 13.28 9.05 -4.55
CA ALA A 195 13.00 9.68 -5.84
C ALA A 195 14.14 10.57 -6.32
N THR A 196 14.68 11.41 -5.43
CA THR A 196 15.77 12.34 -5.77
C THR A 196 17.11 11.63 -5.99
N HIS A 197 17.37 10.53 -5.26
CA HIS A 197 18.64 9.81 -5.35
C HIS A 197 18.69 8.83 -6.52
N TRP A 198 17.54 8.26 -6.90
CA TRP A 198 17.49 7.18 -7.90
C TRP A 198 16.96 7.60 -9.27
N ALA A 199 16.53 8.86 -9.42
CA ALA A 199 16.03 9.36 -10.71
C ALA A 199 17.05 9.23 -11.83
N GLY A 200 18.34 9.47 -11.55
CA GLY A 200 19.45 9.32 -12.50
C GLY A 200 19.67 7.89 -12.99
N HIS A 201 19.12 6.90 -12.28
CA HIS A 201 19.14 5.48 -12.64
C HIS A 201 17.83 5.01 -13.31
N GLY A 202 16.94 5.94 -13.69
CA GLY A 202 15.66 5.60 -14.30
C GLY A 202 14.63 5.01 -13.34
N VAL A 203 14.82 5.14 -12.01
CA VAL A 203 13.87 4.67 -11.02
C VAL A 203 13.01 5.85 -10.54
N ARG A 204 11.71 5.74 -10.71
CA ARG A 204 10.72 6.67 -10.17
C ARG A 204 10.16 6.12 -8.85
N VAL A 205 10.01 6.99 -7.86
CA VAL A 205 9.45 6.60 -6.56
C VAL A 205 8.34 7.58 -6.19
N ASN A 206 7.12 7.08 -6.04
CA ASN A 206 5.95 7.88 -5.72
C ASN A 206 5.15 7.25 -4.57
N THR A 207 4.27 8.04 -3.98
CA THR A 207 3.30 7.56 -2.99
C THR A 207 1.90 7.66 -3.58
N LEU A 208 1.11 6.60 -3.43
CA LEU A 208 -0.33 6.61 -3.66
C LEU A 208 -1.02 6.61 -2.30
N SER A 209 -1.77 7.66 -1.99
CA SER A 209 -2.43 7.87 -0.69
C SER A 209 -3.96 7.76 -0.84
N PRO A 210 -4.53 6.57 -0.58
CA PRO A 210 -5.97 6.40 -0.59
C PRO A 210 -6.66 7.17 0.54
N GLY A 211 -7.87 7.60 0.29
CA GLY A 211 -8.85 7.98 1.31
C GLY A 211 -9.48 6.76 1.98
N GLY A 212 -10.65 6.95 2.59
CA GLY A 212 -11.43 5.84 3.14
C GLY A 212 -11.98 4.95 2.03
N VAL A 213 -11.58 3.69 2.02
CA VAL A 213 -12.03 2.68 1.06
C VAL A 213 -13.19 1.90 1.67
N LEU A 214 -14.25 1.73 0.88
CA LEU A 214 -15.46 1.03 1.29
C LEU A 214 -15.17 -0.45 1.60
N ALA A 215 -15.61 -0.88 2.78
CA ALA A 215 -15.50 -2.24 3.25
C ALA A 215 -16.61 -2.51 4.31
N GLY A 216 -16.36 -3.36 5.27
CA GLY A 216 -17.28 -3.72 6.35
C GLY A 216 -17.52 -2.64 7.44
N GLN A 217 -17.20 -1.35 7.21
CA GLN A 217 -17.45 -0.30 8.19
C GLN A 217 -18.95 -0.15 8.49
N ASP A 218 -19.27 0.25 9.71
CA ASP A 218 -20.66 0.47 10.13
C ASP A 218 -21.34 1.63 9.36
N PRO A 219 -22.68 1.65 9.30
CA PRO A 219 -23.42 2.66 8.53
C PRO A 219 -23.22 4.10 9.03
N GLN A 220 -23.06 4.31 10.35
CA GLN A 220 -22.89 5.65 10.92
C GLN A 220 -21.52 6.22 10.56
N PHE A 221 -20.46 5.39 10.64
CA PHE A 221 -19.14 5.79 10.15
C PHE A 221 -19.19 6.18 8.67
N LYS A 222 -19.81 5.33 7.81
CA LYS A 222 -19.94 5.61 6.37
C LYS A 222 -20.64 6.93 6.09
N ALA A 223 -21.72 7.20 6.79
CA ALA A 223 -22.49 8.44 6.63
C ALA A 223 -21.66 9.67 7.04
N LYS A 224 -21.02 9.65 8.22
CA LYS A 224 -20.18 10.73 8.71
C LYS A 224 -18.96 10.98 7.83
N TYR A 225 -18.30 9.89 7.41
CA TYR A 225 -17.14 9.98 6.52
C TYR A 225 -17.55 10.55 5.16
N GLY A 226 -18.61 10.03 4.55
CA GLY A 226 -19.12 10.50 3.26
C GLY A 226 -19.51 11.98 3.27
N ALA A 227 -20.13 12.46 4.36
CA ALA A 227 -20.47 13.87 4.52
C ALA A 227 -19.23 14.80 4.55
N ARG A 228 -18.05 14.27 4.91
CA ARG A 228 -16.77 15.03 4.91
C ARG A 228 -16.06 15.01 3.56
N VAL A 229 -16.39 14.04 2.69
CA VAL A 229 -15.76 13.88 1.38
C VAL A 229 -16.49 14.75 0.34
N PRO A 230 -15.83 15.62 -0.42
CA PRO A 230 -16.46 16.41 -1.49
C PRO A 230 -17.23 15.57 -2.53
N LEU A 231 -16.73 14.37 -2.87
CA LEU A 231 -17.45 13.44 -3.76
C LEU A 231 -18.61 12.70 -3.07
N GLY A 232 -18.88 12.95 -1.78
CA GLY A 232 -20.05 12.44 -1.05
C GLY A 232 -20.02 10.95 -0.71
N ARG A 233 -18.91 10.25 -0.93
CA ARG A 233 -18.80 8.81 -0.69
C ARG A 233 -17.39 8.39 -0.31
N MET A 234 -17.27 7.21 0.27
CA MET A 234 -16.00 6.50 0.36
C MET A 234 -15.57 5.99 -1.03
N ALA A 235 -14.28 5.75 -1.21
CA ALA A 235 -13.79 5.16 -2.44
C ALA A 235 -14.26 3.71 -2.59
N ASP A 236 -14.64 3.32 -3.79
CA ASP A 236 -14.68 1.92 -4.19
C ASP A 236 -13.25 1.44 -4.48
N VAL A 237 -13.01 0.13 -4.39
CA VAL A 237 -11.69 -0.44 -4.72
C VAL A 237 -11.32 -0.20 -6.19
N GLU A 238 -12.29 -0.09 -7.07
CA GLU A 238 -12.08 0.20 -8.50
C GLU A 238 -11.55 1.62 -8.75
N ASP A 239 -11.89 2.59 -7.87
CA ASP A 239 -11.36 3.96 -7.95
C ASP A 239 -9.82 4.01 -7.81
N LEU A 240 -9.23 2.97 -7.22
CA LEU A 240 -7.80 2.92 -6.91
C LEU A 240 -6.94 2.30 -8.03
N LYS A 241 -7.53 1.47 -8.90
CA LYS A 241 -6.81 0.75 -9.95
C LYS A 241 -6.14 1.70 -10.96
N GLY A 242 -6.91 2.65 -11.50
CA GLY A 242 -6.39 3.62 -12.48
C GLY A 242 -5.19 4.43 -11.97
N PRO A 243 -5.28 5.05 -10.78
CA PRO A 243 -4.17 5.76 -10.16
C PRO A 243 -2.91 4.89 -9.93
N LEU A 244 -3.08 3.61 -9.53
CA LEU A 244 -1.94 2.70 -9.43
C LEU A 244 -1.27 2.48 -10.80
N ILE A 245 -2.04 2.14 -11.82
CA ILE A 245 -1.50 1.88 -13.16
C ILE A 245 -0.86 3.13 -13.76
N PHE A 246 -1.41 4.32 -13.50
CA PHE A 246 -0.76 5.59 -13.86
C PHE A 246 0.64 5.67 -13.26
N LEU A 247 0.80 5.48 -11.95
CA LEU A 247 2.12 5.57 -11.29
C LEU A 247 3.06 4.43 -11.70
N ALA A 248 2.56 3.22 -11.91
CA ALA A 248 3.34 2.05 -12.26
C ALA A 248 3.88 2.08 -13.70
N SER A 249 3.20 2.78 -14.61
CA SER A 249 3.45 2.73 -16.05
C SER A 249 4.21 3.95 -16.60
N ASN A 250 4.49 3.93 -17.89
CA ASN A 250 5.10 5.04 -18.61
C ASN A 250 4.17 6.27 -18.76
N ALA A 251 2.89 6.16 -18.37
CA ALA A 251 1.98 7.31 -18.31
C ALA A 251 2.45 8.38 -17.31
N SER A 252 3.23 7.98 -16.30
CA SER A 252 3.82 8.86 -15.30
C SER A 252 5.35 9.00 -15.45
N SER A 253 5.88 8.89 -16.67
CA SER A 253 7.35 8.91 -16.92
C SER A 253 8.06 10.18 -16.42
N TYR A 254 7.35 11.29 -16.21
CA TYR A 254 7.88 12.54 -15.67
C TYR A 254 7.36 12.85 -14.26
N VAL A 255 6.89 11.81 -13.52
CA VAL A 255 6.36 11.94 -12.16
C VAL A 255 7.21 11.09 -11.22
N THR A 256 7.95 11.76 -10.31
CA THR A 256 8.71 11.12 -9.24
C THR A 256 8.73 12.01 -8.01
N GLY A 257 8.77 11.42 -6.80
CA GLY A 257 8.71 12.16 -5.53
C GLY A 257 7.33 12.72 -5.19
N HIS A 258 6.29 12.35 -5.95
CA HIS A 258 4.94 12.87 -5.80
C HIS A 258 4.09 11.99 -4.85
N GLU A 259 3.18 12.64 -4.11
CA GLU A 259 2.10 12.00 -3.39
C GLU A 259 0.79 12.18 -4.17
N LEU A 260 0.31 11.12 -4.80
CA LEU A 260 -0.99 11.09 -5.48
C LEU A 260 -2.08 10.72 -4.47
N ARG A 261 -2.88 11.70 -4.07
CA ARG A 261 -4.02 11.48 -3.17
C ARG A 261 -5.24 11.05 -3.98
N VAL A 262 -5.85 9.94 -3.55
CA VAL A 262 -7.06 9.37 -4.14
C VAL A 262 -8.10 9.28 -3.03
N ASP A 263 -8.61 10.43 -2.62
CA ASP A 263 -9.38 10.61 -1.38
C ASP A 263 -10.74 11.31 -1.58
N GLY A 264 -11.17 11.49 -2.83
CA GLY A 264 -12.42 12.15 -3.17
C GLY A 264 -12.49 13.62 -2.79
N GLY A 265 -11.32 14.26 -2.58
CA GLY A 265 -11.19 15.65 -2.14
C GLY A 265 -11.21 15.82 -0.61
N PHE A 266 -11.14 14.74 0.17
CA PHE A 266 -11.17 14.79 1.65
C PHE A 266 -10.13 15.76 2.22
N THR A 267 -8.92 15.80 1.65
CA THR A 267 -7.82 16.65 2.13
C THR A 267 -7.73 18.01 1.43
N ALA A 268 -8.69 18.37 0.61
CA ALA A 268 -8.69 19.64 -0.13
C ALA A 268 -9.23 20.82 0.69
N TRP A 269 -9.89 20.56 1.83
CA TRP A 269 -10.45 21.56 2.73
C TRP A 269 -10.28 21.25 4.22
#